data_f1e04dfb73481192f3a1ab5538ba2fe6
#
_entry.id   f1e04dfb73481192f3a1ab5538ba2fe6
#
_cell.length_a   1.000
_cell.length_b   1.000
_cell.length_c   1.000
_cell.angle_alpha   90.00
_cell.angle_beta   90.00
_cell.angle_gamma   90.00
#
_symmetry.space_group_name_H-M   'P 1'
#
loop_
_entity.id
_entity.type
_entity.pdbx_description
1 polymer ?
#
loop_
_entity_poly.entity_id
_entity_poly.type
_entity_poly.pdbx_seq_one_letter_code
_entity_poly.pdbx_strand_id
1 'polypeptide(L)'
;MSKNTRDWEQEYTDRCLDFLDRPHEQLRHAVISCLVSQHAPGEMIDLGCGRGHQLLWLRPEDVTRYIAVDLSPTALSRLPHSAIPVETVVSSIEDYHPPARDFGAIVCAEALYFLDDPVGPLQRISRETRSAKALILSLVVPNERKPNWRKRVDFVWNAVERSGLPRLDRVRVESSAAGIAWDVGIYRLDRNGNDQPRDAP
;
A
#
# COMPACT_ATOMS: atom_id res chain seq x y z
N MET A 1 -2.05 -18.99 14.03
CA MET A 1 -0.77 -19.11 13.29
C MET A 1 -1.10 -18.93 11.81
N SER A 2 -0.64 -17.86 11.20
CA SER A 2 -0.80 -17.63 9.75
C SER A 2 -0.18 -18.80 8.98
N LYS A 3 -0.92 -19.35 8.00
CA LYS A 3 -0.43 -20.42 7.11
C LYS A 3 0.51 -19.88 6.02
N ASN A 4 0.95 -18.63 6.14
CA ASN A 4 1.86 -18.05 5.18
C ASN A 4 3.28 -18.53 5.50
N THR A 5 3.66 -19.68 4.93
CA THR A 5 4.99 -20.30 5.07
C THR A 5 6.05 -19.61 4.21
N ARG A 6 5.73 -18.47 3.59
CA ARG A 6 6.64 -17.76 2.70
C ARG A 6 7.72 -17.05 3.52
N ASP A 7 8.96 -17.37 3.28
CA ASP A 7 10.11 -16.69 3.88
C ASP A 7 10.49 -15.48 3.05
N TRP A 8 9.93 -14.32 3.40
CA TRP A 8 10.17 -13.06 2.70
C TRP A 8 11.62 -12.62 2.79
N GLU A 9 12.29 -12.84 3.93
CA GLU A 9 13.70 -12.49 4.09
C GLU A 9 14.57 -13.29 3.11
N GLN A 10 14.31 -14.61 2.99
CA GLN A 10 15.01 -15.44 2.03
C GLN A 10 14.74 -15.01 0.58
N GLU A 11 13.50 -14.66 0.24
CA GLU A 11 13.16 -14.22 -1.12
C GLU A 11 13.86 -12.92 -1.53
N TYR A 12 13.99 -11.96 -0.59
CA TYR A 12 14.76 -10.75 -0.84
C TYR A 12 16.26 -11.03 -0.89
N THR A 13 16.79 -11.89 -0.02
CA THR A 13 18.19 -12.31 -0.02
C THR A 13 18.57 -12.98 -1.34
N ASP A 14 17.75 -13.90 -1.82
CA ASP A 14 17.94 -14.66 -3.06
C ASP A 14 17.55 -13.87 -4.32
N ARG A 15 17.11 -12.62 -4.17
CA ARG A 15 16.74 -11.74 -5.27
C ARG A 15 15.57 -12.25 -6.13
N CYS A 16 14.73 -13.11 -5.57
CA CYS A 16 13.55 -13.65 -6.27
C CYS A 16 12.54 -12.56 -6.65
N LEU A 17 12.59 -11.40 -5.97
CA LEU A 17 11.70 -10.26 -6.18
C LEU A 17 12.31 -9.14 -7.04
N ASP A 18 13.46 -9.35 -7.70
CA ASP A 18 14.08 -8.35 -8.56
C ASP A 18 13.22 -8.00 -9.80
N PHE A 19 12.23 -8.83 -10.14
CA PHE A 19 11.28 -8.49 -11.20
C PHE A 19 10.43 -7.25 -10.88
N LEU A 20 10.30 -6.86 -9.60
CA LEU A 20 9.61 -5.64 -9.17
C LEU A 20 10.31 -4.35 -9.64
N ASP A 21 11.59 -4.41 -10.04
CA ASP A 21 12.31 -3.28 -10.64
C ASP A 21 11.90 -3.00 -12.09
N ARG A 22 11.15 -3.88 -12.72
CA ARG A 22 10.75 -3.72 -14.13
C ARG A 22 9.89 -2.46 -14.32
N PRO A 23 10.06 -1.73 -15.44
CA PRO A 23 9.35 -0.47 -15.67
C PRO A 23 7.82 -0.56 -15.55
N HIS A 24 7.21 -1.66 -16.00
CA HIS A 24 5.75 -1.83 -15.90
C HIS A 24 5.27 -2.01 -14.45
N GLU A 25 6.11 -2.55 -13.55
CA GLU A 25 5.79 -2.66 -12.12
C GLU A 25 5.72 -1.28 -11.45
N GLN A 26 6.38 -0.28 -12.01
CA GLN A 26 6.43 1.08 -11.45
C GLN A 26 5.14 1.88 -11.69
N LEU A 27 4.31 1.49 -12.65
CA LEU A 27 3.11 2.25 -13.04
C LEU A 27 2.12 2.45 -11.89
N ARG A 28 1.90 1.42 -11.06
CA ARG A 28 1.00 1.52 -9.90
C ARG A 28 1.50 2.52 -8.86
N HIS A 29 2.83 2.62 -8.68
CA HIS A 29 3.43 3.55 -7.74
C HIS A 29 3.24 5.01 -8.15
N ALA A 30 3.28 5.31 -9.45
CA ALA A 30 2.96 6.63 -9.98
C ALA A 30 1.49 7.00 -9.70
N VAL A 31 0.55 6.07 -9.89
CA VAL A 31 -0.87 6.30 -9.57
C VAL A 31 -1.07 6.50 -8.07
N ILE A 32 -0.45 5.68 -7.22
CA ILE A 32 -0.50 5.86 -5.75
C ILE A 32 0.01 7.26 -5.38
N SER A 33 1.14 7.70 -5.96
CA SER A 33 1.69 9.03 -5.70
C SER A 33 0.72 10.15 -6.09
N CYS A 34 0.06 10.05 -7.25
CA CYS A 34 -0.98 11.00 -7.66
C CYS A 34 -2.15 11.05 -6.67
N LEU A 35 -2.62 9.89 -6.19
CA LEU A 35 -3.70 9.82 -5.21
C LEU A 35 -3.28 10.41 -3.85
N VAL A 36 -2.05 10.16 -3.40
CA VAL A 36 -1.50 10.78 -2.18
C VAL A 36 -1.47 12.30 -2.32
N SER A 37 -0.90 12.80 -3.41
CA SER A 37 -0.82 14.25 -3.68
C SER A 37 -2.19 14.93 -3.65
N GLN A 38 -3.18 14.29 -4.25
CA GLN A 38 -4.51 14.84 -4.45
C GLN A 38 -5.40 14.79 -3.19
N HIS A 39 -5.32 13.70 -2.44
CA HIS A 39 -6.30 13.41 -1.37
C HIS A 39 -5.70 13.31 0.02
N ALA A 40 -4.43 12.94 0.14
CA ALA A 40 -3.86 12.54 1.42
C ALA A 40 -2.42 13.01 1.65
N PRO A 41 -2.07 14.29 1.36
CA PRO A 41 -0.73 14.78 1.64
C PRO A 41 -0.45 14.80 3.15
N GLY A 42 0.81 14.54 3.53
CA GLY A 42 1.27 14.52 4.92
C GLY A 42 2.26 13.40 5.21
N GLU A 43 2.36 12.94 6.47
CA GLU A 43 3.14 11.73 6.79
C GLU A 43 2.46 10.48 6.19
N MET A 44 3.25 9.51 5.76
CA MET A 44 2.76 8.30 5.10
C MET A 44 3.31 7.04 5.77
N ILE A 45 2.45 6.04 5.96
CA ILE A 45 2.82 4.68 6.33
C ILE A 45 2.71 3.80 5.08
N ASP A 46 3.75 3.04 4.76
CA ASP A 46 3.74 2.04 3.68
C ASP A 46 3.91 0.64 4.26
N LEU A 47 2.84 -0.14 4.24
CA LEU A 47 2.73 -1.46 4.85
C LEU A 47 3.10 -2.55 3.84
N GLY A 48 4.13 -3.33 4.14
CA GLY A 48 4.73 -4.28 3.20
C GLY A 48 5.46 -3.56 2.07
N CYS A 49 6.24 -2.52 2.42
CA CYS A 49 6.86 -1.61 1.47
C CYS A 49 7.94 -2.25 0.58
N GLY A 50 8.41 -3.46 0.94
CA GLY A 50 9.52 -4.11 0.25
C GLY A 50 10.76 -3.23 0.21
N ARG A 51 11.33 -3.07 -0.98
CA ARG A 51 12.50 -2.21 -1.22
C ARG A 51 12.13 -0.73 -1.44
N GLY A 52 10.92 -0.32 -1.07
CA GLY A 52 10.49 1.08 -1.08
C GLY A 52 10.37 1.70 -2.48
N HIS A 53 9.94 0.93 -3.49
CA HIS A 53 9.75 1.47 -4.84
C HIS A 53 8.81 2.67 -4.87
N GLN A 54 7.88 2.76 -3.92
CA GLN A 54 6.98 3.90 -3.79
C GLN A 54 7.74 5.22 -3.55
N LEU A 55 8.87 5.20 -2.82
CA LEU A 55 9.70 6.39 -2.56
C LEU A 55 10.23 7.07 -3.83
N LEU A 56 10.43 6.31 -4.91
CA LEU A 56 10.92 6.85 -6.19
C LEU A 56 9.91 7.79 -6.87
N TRP A 57 8.63 7.73 -6.45
CA TRP A 57 7.53 8.46 -7.08
C TRP A 57 6.94 9.54 -6.18
N LEU A 58 7.30 9.57 -4.89
CA LEU A 58 6.81 10.53 -3.94
C LEU A 58 7.57 11.86 -4.06
N ARG A 59 6.87 12.96 -3.82
CA ARG A 59 7.42 14.30 -3.81
C ARG A 59 7.49 14.82 -2.38
N PRO A 60 8.60 15.50 -1.97
CA PRO A 60 8.75 16.03 -0.60
C PRO A 60 7.68 17.06 -0.22
N GLU A 61 7.10 17.77 -1.20
CA GLU A 61 5.99 18.70 -0.99
C GLU A 61 4.67 18.02 -0.63
N ASP A 62 4.49 16.76 -1.00
CA ASP A 62 3.27 15.98 -0.71
C ASP A 62 3.45 15.06 0.49
N VAL A 63 4.66 14.49 0.67
CA VAL A 63 4.96 13.54 1.75
C VAL A 63 6.10 14.07 2.61
N THR A 64 5.76 14.44 3.84
CA THR A 64 6.71 15.06 4.79
C THR A 64 7.53 14.05 5.58
N ARG A 65 7.08 12.82 5.67
CA ARG A 65 7.78 11.66 6.30
C ARG A 65 7.22 10.36 5.72
N TYR A 66 8.07 9.38 5.56
CA TYR A 66 7.72 8.05 5.09
C TYR A 66 8.12 7.00 6.14
N ILE A 67 7.14 6.21 6.62
CA ILE A 67 7.38 5.06 7.49
C ILE A 67 7.31 3.80 6.63
N ALA A 68 8.45 3.17 6.44
CA ALA A 68 8.61 1.93 5.69
C ALA A 68 8.47 0.73 6.63
N VAL A 69 7.40 -0.05 6.48
CA VAL A 69 7.15 -1.25 7.29
C VAL A 69 7.26 -2.48 6.42
N ASP A 70 8.16 -3.39 6.76
CA ASP A 70 8.30 -4.69 6.07
C ASP A 70 8.85 -5.76 7.03
N LEU A 71 8.56 -7.02 6.74
CA LEU A 71 9.09 -8.17 7.49
C LEU A 71 10.57 -8.40 7.26
N SER A 72 11.09 -7.99 6.09
CA SER A 72 12.45 -8.27 5.66
C SER A 72 13.41 -7.12 5.97
N PRO A 73 14.36 -7.30 6.91
CA PRO A 73 15.46 -6.36 7.09
C PRO A 73 16.27 -6.13 5.81
N THR A 74 16.45 -7.19 5.01
CA THR A 74 17.14 -7.11 3.72
C THR A 74 16.42 -6.21 2.74
N ALA A 75 15.08 -6.26 2.67
CA ALA A 75 14.30 -5.34 1.86
C ALA A 75 14.51 -3.88 2.31
N LEU A 76 14.34 -3.62 3.61
CA LEU A 76 14.50 -2.29 4.20
C LEU A 76 15.92 -1.72 4.03
N SER A 77 16.94 -2.55 4.04
CA SER A 77 18.34 -2.12 3.82
C SER A 77 18.59 -1.64 2.37
N ARG A 78 17.67 -1.94 1.44
CA ARG A 78 17.78 -1.61 0.00
C ARG A 78 16.83 -0.49 -0.42
N LEU A 79 16.29 0.27 0.54
CA LEU A 79 15.46 1.44 0.22
C LEU A 79 16.25 2.45 -0.63
N PRO A 80 15.63 3.08 -1.63
CA PRO A 80 16.27 4.10 -2.43
C PRO A 80 16.58 5.34 -1.60
N HIS A 81 17.61 6.07 -1.97
CA HIS A 81 17.88 7.38 -1.37
C HIS A 81 16.71 8.34 -1.69
N SER A 82 16.25 9.07 -0.69
CA SER A 82 15.14 10.00 -0.82
C SER A 82 15.41 11.31 -0.09
N ALA A 83 14.86 12.41 -0.60
CA ALA A 83 14.82 13.70 0.11
C ALA A 83 13.75 13.71 1.22
N ILE A 84 12.81 12.76 1.18
CA ILE A 84 11.79 12.57 2.23
C ILE A 84 12.47 11.86 3.42
N PRO A 85 12.31 12.34 4.68
CA PRO A 85 12.75 11.62 5.86
C PRO A 85 12.11 10.23 5.95
N VAL A 86 12.92 9.19 6.05
CA VAL A 86 12.48 7.79 6.10
C VAL A 86 12.72 7.20 7.48
N GLU A 87 11.70 6.55 8.02
CA GLU A 87 11.76 5.72 9.22
C GLU A 87 11.50 4.26 8.80
N THR A 88 12.37 3.32 9.18
CA THR A 88 12.21 1.89 8.85
C THR A 88 11.77 1.10 10.08
N VAL A 89 10.81 0.19 9.88
CA VAL A 89 10.28 -0.67 10.93
C VAL A 89 10.23 -2.12 10.42
N VAL A 90 11.00 -3.01 11.05
CA VAL A 90 10.92 -4.45 10.78
C VAL A 90 9.73 -5.00 11.55
N SER A 91 8.63 -5.26 10.86
CA SER A 91 7.39 -5.79 11.46
C SER A 91 6.49 -6.44 10.43
N SER A 92 5.65 -7.37 10.87
CA SER A 92 4.47 -7.78 10.09
C SER A 92 3.42 -6.66 10.06
N ILE A 93 2.52 -6.70 9.09
CA ILE A 93 1.37 -5.77 9.06
C ILE A 93 0.45 -6.04 10.26
N GLU A 94 0.33 -7.33 10.65
CA GLU A 94 -0.49 -7.76 11.79
C GLU A 94 0.04 -7.26 13.13
N ASP A 95 1.36 -7.16 13.29
CA ASP A 95 1.99 -6.80 14.58
C ASP A 95 2.46 -5.33 14.62
N TYR A 96 2.37 -4.61 13.50
CA TYR A 96 2.81 -3.22 13.45
C TYR A 96 1.86 -2.31 14.23
N HIS A 97 2.41 -1.51 15.14
CA HIS A 97 1.73 -0.46 15.90
C HIS A 97 2.27 0.92 15.50
N PRO A 98 1.45 1.77 14.87
CA PRO A 98 1.90 3.09 14.45
C PRO A 98 2.05 4.04 15.64
N PRO A 99 2.92 5.05 15.56
CA PRO A 99 2.93 6.13 16.52
C PRO A 99 1.62 6.93 16.45
N ALA A 100 1.18 7.48 17.60
CA ALA A 100 -0.04 8.30 17.74
C ALA A 100 0.18 9.70 17.11
N ARG A 101 0.37 9.77 15.81
CA ARG A 101 0.56 10.97 14.98
C ARG A 101 -0.53 11.10 13.93
N ASP A 102 -0.56 12.26 13.26
CA ASP A 102 -1.45 12.50 12.13
C ASP A 102 -0.78 12.05 10.83
N PHE A 103 -1.50 11.27 10.04
CA PHE A 103 -1.04 10.77 8.76
C PHE A 103 -1.89 11.27 7.60
N GLY A 104 -1.27 11.55 6.46
CA GLY A 104 -1.97 11.73 5.21
C GLY A 104 -2.48 10.37 4.71
N ALA A 105 -1.57 9.45 4.43
CA ALA A 105 -1.89 8.16 3.83
C ALA A 105 -1.39 6.97 4.62
N ILE A 106 -2.20 5.90 4.65
CA ILE A 106 -1.77 4.52 4.91
C ILE A 106 -1.83 3.80 3.57
N VAL A 107 -0.71 3.28 3.11
CA VAL A 107 -0.60 2.56 1.82
C VAL A 107 -0.30 1.09 2.08
N CYS A 108 -0.92 0.21 1.32
CA CYS A 108 -0.58 -1.21 1.27
C CYS A 108 -0.68 -1.70 -0.19
N ALA A 109 0.47 -1.87 -0.82
CA ALA A 109 0.57 -2.29 -2.21
C ALA A 109 1.06 -3.74 -2.30
N GLU A 110 0.27 -4.62 -2.92
CA GLU A 110 0.61 -6.02 -3.24
C GLU A 110 0.92 -6.91 -2.00
N ALA A 111 0.44 -6.55 -0.81
CA ALA A 111 0.73 -7.32 0.41
C ALA A 111 -0.51 -7.98 1.06
N LEU A 112 -1.70 -7.38 0.97
CA LEU A 112 -2.89 -7.83 1.72
C LEU A 112 -3.34 -9.25 1.39
N TYR A 113 -3.10 -9.74 0.21
CA TYR A 113 -3.52 -11.08 -0.18
C TYR A 113 -2.65 -12.20 0.45
N PHE A 114 -1.64 -11.84 1.22
CA PHE A 114 -0.86 -12.78 2.04
C PHE A 114 -1.40 -12.91 3.47
N LEU A 115 -2.32 -12.02 3.89
CA LEU A 115 -2.88 -12.01 5.24
C LEU A 115 -4.15 -12.88 5.32
N ASP A 116 -4.33 -13.58 6.43
CA ASP A 116 -5.58 -14.32 6.69
C ASP A 116 -6.75 -13.37 6.93
N ASP A 117 -6.52 -12.27 7.65
CA ASP A 117 -7.44 -11.13 7.80
C ASP A 117 -6.84 -9.89 7.14
N PRO A 118 -7.27 -9.53 5.93
CA PRO A 118 -6.70 -8.37 5.22
C PRO A 118 -7.20 -7.02 5.73
N VAL A 119 -8.24 -6.98 6.58
CA VAL A 119 -8.88 -5.72 6.99
C VAL A 119 -8.64 -5.39 8.45
N GLY A 120 -8.66 -6.37 9.34
CA GLY A 120 -8.49 -6.16 10.78
C GLY A 120 -7.24 -5.36 11.15
N PRO A 121 -6.04 -5.72 10.65
CA PRO A 121 -4.82 -4.94 10.89
C PRO A 121 -4.92 -3.50 10.39
N LEU A 122 -5.49 -3.25 9.21
CA LEU A 122 -5.67 -1.90 8.66
C LEU A 122 -6.58 -1.04 9.51
N GLN A 123 -7.71 -1.61 9.98
CA GLN A 123 -8.63 -0.92 10.87
C GLN A 123 -8.00 -0.62 12.23
N ARG A 124 -7.19 -1.55 12.77
CA ARG A 124 -6.45 -1.34 14.01
C ARG A 124 -5.42 -0.22 13.84
N ILE A 125 -4.58 -0.29 12.83
CA ILE A 125 -3.56 0.73 12.53
C ILE A 125 -4.22 2.10 12.37
N SER A 126 -5.32 2.20 11.61
CA SER A 126 -6.06 3.46 11.45
C SER A 126 -6.61 4.02 12.78
N ARG A 127 -7.02 3.15 13.73
CA ARG A 127 -7.52 3.58 15.05
C ARG A 127 -6.40 3.99 16.00
N GLU A 128 -5.22 3.41 15.87
CA GLU A 128 -4.06 3.69 16.72
C GLU A 128 -3.34 4.97 16.32
N THR A 129 -3.45 5.41 15.05
CA THR A 129 -3.03 6.75 14.64
C THR A 129 -3.92 7.81 15.31
N ARG A 130 -3.40 9.03 15.50
CA ARG A 130 -4.24 10.15 15.95
C ARG A 130 -5.31 10.47 14.89
N SER A 131 -4.90 10.58 13.64
CA SER A 131 -5.74 10.64 12.46
C SER A 131 -5.03 10.08 11.24
N ALA A 132 -5.79 9.61 10.26
CA ALA A 132 -5.29 9.31 8.92
C ALA A 132 -6.36 9.71 7.92
N LYS A 133 -5.98 10.37 6.81
CA LYS A 133 -6.95 10.87 5.83
C LYS A 133 -7.45 9.75 4.92
N ALA A 134 -6.53 8.95 4.37
CA ALA A 134 -6.88 7.92 3.42
C ALA A 134 -6.09 6.61 3.58
N LEU A 135 -6.74 5.51 3.20
CA LEU A 135 -6.15 4.22 2.92
C LEU A 135 -6.06 4.04 1.41
N ILE A 136 -4.86 3.71 0.91
CA ILE A 136 -4.64 3.43 -0.51
C ILE A 136 -4.14 1.99 -0.65
N LEU A 137 -4.83 1.22 -1.48
CA LEU A 137 -4.55 -0.19 -1.72
C LEU A 137 -4.24 -0.42 -3.19
N SER A 138 -3.24 -1.25 -3.48
CA SER A 138 -2.98 -1.74 -4.83
C SER A 138 -2.94 -3.26 -4.82
N LEU A 139 -3.71 -3.87 -5.71
CA LEU A 139 -3.69 -5.32 -5.93
C LEU A 139 -3.62 -5.63 -7.42
N VAL A 140 -2.77 -6.59 -7.77
CA VAL A 140 -2.68 -7.12 -9.13
C VAL A 140 -4.04 -7.66 -9.59
N VAL A 141 -4.38 -7.44 -10.85
CA VAL A 141 -5.53 -8.08 -11.50
C VAL A 141 -5.10 -9.45 -12.01
N PRO A 142 -5.54 -10.55 -11.39
CA PRO A 142 -5.11 -11.88 -11.81
C PRO A 142 -5.65 -12.24 -13.18
N ASN A 143 -4.79 -12.80 -14.03
CA ASN A 143 -5.23 -13.36 -15.31
C ASN A 143 -6.04 -14.65 -15.10
N GLU A 144 -6.77 -15.08 -16.14
CA GLU A 144 -7.64 -16.26 -16.06
C GLU A 144 -6.90 -17.58 -15.81
N ARG A 145 -5.60 -17.63 -16.11
CA ARG A 145 -4.77 -18.83 -15.93
C ARG A 145 -4.44 -19.14 -14.46
N LYS A 146 -4.76 -18.21 -13.53
CA LYS A 146 -4.47 -18.34 -12.09
C LYS A 146 -5.75 -18.22 -11.24
N PRO A 147 -6.70 -19.17 -11.32
CA PRO A 147 -8.02 -19.03 -10.68
C PRO A 147 -7.94 -18.98 -9.13
N ASN A 148 -6.99 -19.66 -8.51
CA ASN A 148 -6.80 -19.60 -7.05
C ASN A 148 -6.28 -18.22 -6.60
N TRP A 149 -5.44 -17.60 -7.42
CA TRP A 149 -4.95 -16.25 -7.18
C TRP A 149 -6.09 -15.22 -7.32
N ARG A 150 -6.94 -15.39 -8.33
CA ARG A 150 -8.15 -14.57 -8.50
C ARG A 150 -9.04 -14.63 -7.25
N LYS A 151 -9.37 -15.84 -6.76
CA LYS A 151 -10.17 -15.99 -5.54
C LYS A 151 -9.56 -15.25 -4.35
N ARG A 152 -8.23 -15.25 -4.24
CA ARG A 152 -7.53 -14.57 -3.14
C ARG A 152 -7.62 -13.04 -3.26
N VAL A 153 -7.41 -12.49 -4.45
CA VAL A 153 -7.55 -11.05 -4.71
C VAL A 153 -9.01 -10.60 -4.53
N ASP A 154 -9.96 -11.36 -5.05
CA ASP A 154 -11.39 -11.09 -4.89
C ASP A 154 -11.80 -11.13 -3.41
N PHE A 155 -11.24 -12.07 -2.63
CA PHE A 155 -11.45 -12.13 -1.18
C PHE A 155 -11.02 -10.84 -0.49
N VAL A 156 -9.84 -10.30 -0.82
CA VAL A 156 -9.34 -9.05 -0.24
C VAL A 156 -10.25 -7.88 -0.61
N TRP A 157 -10.56 -7.70 -1.90
CA TRP A 157 -11.45 -6.61 -2.33
C TRP A 157 -12.82 -6.70 -1.67
N ASN A 158 -13.42 -7.89 -1.61
CA ASN A 158 -14.71 -8.11 -0.96
C ASN A 158 -14.65 -7.81 0.55
N ALA A 159 -13.54 -8.13 1.23
CA ALA A 159 -13.37 -7.81 2.65
C ALA A 159 -13.28 -6.28 2.87
N VAL A 160 -12.53 -5.58 2.02
CA VAL A 160 -12.39 -4.11 2.08
C VAL A 160 -13.74 -3.43 1.80
N GLU A 161 -14.47 -3.84 0.76
CA GLU A 161 -15.78 -3.27 0.45
C GLU A 161 -16.79 -3.49 1.60
N ARG A 162 -16.77 -4.68 2.22
CA ARG A 162 -17.63 -4.98 3.39
C ARG A 162 -17.22 -4.28 4.68
N SER A 163 -16.02 -3.72 4.75
CA SER A 163 -15.55 -2.97 5.93
C SER A 163 -16.32 -1.66 6.15
N GLY A 164 -17.07 -1.20 5.16
CA GLY A 164 -17.83 0.05 5.20
C GLY A 164 -16.99 1.32 5.05
N LEU A 165 -15.71 1.21 4.70
CA LEU A 165 -14.87 2.37 4.39
C LEU A 165 -15.38 3.07 3.12
N PRO A 166 -15.66 4.39 3.16
CA PRO A 166 -16.10 5.12 1.98
C PRO A 166 -15.01 5.10 0.91
N ARG A 167 -15.28 4.48 -0.24
CA ARG A 167 -14.39 4.51 -1.38
C ARG A 167 -14.48 5.87 -2.08
N LEU A 168 -13.33 6.54 -2.22
CA LEU A 168 -13.24 7.79 -2.95
C LEU A 168 -13.05 7.55 -4.44
N ASP A 169 -12.17 6.60 -4.81
CA ASP A 169 -11.92 6.25 -6.20
C ASP A 169 -11.33 4.83 -6.33
N ARG A 170 -11.36 4.29 -7.54
CA ARG A 170 -10.65 3.06 -7.95
C ARG A 170 -10.17 3.18 -9.38
N VAL A 171 -8.87 3.17 -9.56
CA VAL A 171 -8.20 3.32 -10.85
C VAL A 171 -7.62 1.98 -11.29
N ARG A 172 -7.79 1.62 -12.56
CA ARG A 172 -7.09 0.50 -13.17
C ARG A 172 -5.89 0.98 -13.96
N VAL A 173 -4.75 0.37 -13.69
CA VAL A 173 -3.48 0.58 -14.40
C VAL A 173 -3.15 -0.68 -15.16
N GLU A 174 -2.86 -0.58 -16.45
CA GLU A 174 -2.57 -1.74 -17.29
C GLU A 174 -1.34 -1.49 -18.14
N SER A 175 -0.48 -2.50 -18.20
CA SER A 175 0.57 -2.63 -19.22
C SER A 175 0.21 -3.72 -20.19
N SER A 176 -0.39 -3.38 -21.31
CA SER A 176 -0.79 -4.35 -22.35
C SER A 176 0.41 -5.09 -22.93
N ALA A 177 1.57 -4.43 -23.06
CA ALA A 177 2.81 -5.05 -23.52
C ALA A 177 3.33 -6.12 -22.54
N ALA A 178 3.14 -5.93 -21.23
CA ALA A 178 3.53 -6.92 -20.21
C ALA A 178 2.40 -7.89 -19.86
N GLY A 179 1.17 -7.62 -20.30
CA GLY A 179 -0.01 -8.44 -19.98
C GLY A 179 -0.34 -8.44 -18.49
N ILE A 180 -0.11 -7.32 -17.79
CA ILE A 180 -0.34 -7.18 -16.36
C ILE A 180 -1.12 -5.91 -16.06
N ALA A 181 -2.03 -5.98 -15.09
CA ALA A 181 -2.80 -4.85 -14.61
C ALA A 181 -2.90 -4.84 -13.09
N TRP A 182 -3.17 -3.66 -12.53
CA TRP A 182 -3.44 -3.44 -11.11
C TRP A 182 -4.70 -2.61 -10.94
N ASP A 183 -5.46 -2.91 -9.92
CA ASP A 183 -6.50 -2.04 -9.39
C ASP A 183 -5.94 -1.30 -8.16
N VAL A 184 -6.00 0.03 -8.20
CA VAL A 184 -5.61 0.91 -7.09
C VAL A 184 -6.86 1.58 -6.55
N GLY A 185 -7.19 1.30 -5.28
CA GLY A 185 -8.35 1.86 -4.59
C GLY A 185 -7.92 2.86 -3.52
N ILE A 186 -8.65 3.96 -3.37
CA ILE A 186 -8.49 4.91 -2.27
C ILE A 186 -9.78 4.98 -1.46
N TYR A 187 -9.65 4.93 -0.14
CA TYR A 187 -10.74 4.92 0.83
C TYR A 187 -10.52 5.99 1.89
N ARG A 188 -11.59 6.66 2.29
CA ARG A 188 -11.54 7.67 3.36
C ARG A 188 -11.41 6.99 4.73
N LEU A 189 -10.51 7.50 5.57
CA LEU A 189 -10.33 7.04 6.95
C LEU A 189 -10.79 8.07 7.98
N ASP A 190 -10.69 9.35 7.68
CA ASP A 190 -11.11 10.42 8.57
C ASP A 190 -12.65 10.41 8.76
N ARG A 191 -13.06 10.39 10.02
CA ARG A 191 -14.48 10.37 10.42
C ARG A 191 -15.11 11.76 10.44
N ASN A 192 -14.33 12.83 10.24
CA ASN A 192 -14.74 14.23 10.38
C ASN A 192 -14.87 14.96 9.03
N GLY A 193 -15.11 14.25 7.95
CA GLY A 193 -15.28 14.84 6.63
C GLY A 193 -16.58 15.63 6.52
N ASN A 194 -16.52 16.93 6.79
CA ASN A 194 -17.47 17.88 6.25
C ASN A 194 -17.19 17.96 4.73
N ASP A 195 -17.91 17.12 3.97
CA ASP A 195 -17.77 17.06 2.50
C ASP A 195 -18.33 18.34 1.90
N GLN A 196 -17.45 19.27 1.55
CA GLN A 196 -17.75 20.16 0.41
C GLN A 196 -16.94 19.62 -0.78
N PRO A 197 -17.60 19.22 -1.88
CA PRO A 197 -16.89 18.94 -3.13
C PRO A 197 -16.17 20.23 -3.51
N ARG A 198 -14.86 20.16 -3.69
CA ARG A 198 -14.15 21.23 -4.39
C ARG A 198 -14.66 21.18 -5.83
N ASP A 199 -15.43 22.19 -6.19
CA ASP A 199 -15.88 22.37 -7.55
C ASP A 199 -14.70 22.18 -8.51
N ALA A 200 -14.84 21.23 -9.40
CA ALA A 200 -13.92 21.06 -10.52
C ALA A 200 -14.06 22.26 -11.45
N PRO A 201 -12.97 22.73 -12.08
CA PRO A 201 -13.00 23.83 -13.03
C PRO A 201 -13.79 23.49 -14.29
#